data_8031d5b39670624011508ea9d400fbb9
#
_entry.id   8031d5b39670624011508ea9d400fbb9
#
_cell.length_a   1.000
_cell.length_b   1.000
_cell.length_c   1.000
_cell.angle_alpha   90.00
_cell.angle_beta   90.00
_cell.angle_gamma   90.00
#
_symmetry.space_group_name_H-M   'P 1'
#
loop_
_entity.id
_entity.type
_entity.pdbx_description
1 polymer ?
#
loop_
_entity_poly.entity_id
_entity_poly.type
_entity_poly.pdbx_seq_one_letter_code
_entity_poly.pdbx_strand_id
1 'polypeptide(L)'
;MGVADRLKIGKYREKIVAKAFRLIVAAALGMSALPGPAAAQNYKLDPRDANFSERLTVVDESTAPVIGPDHAGLAGNRSGFETGVTVKVDGVYHLFVGEMFGRPHLDLRIAHWTSKDAIDWTRDTTIVSSDPARSATNFNAENWVQAIIFDEKSKRWNLFYVSYRGGSPEHGEALNMDYEGAIHRAVADRPGKAGINGRFTDAGVVMKPDIHSTRWEGQQGVDSFFPYPVGDKWVALHGSHNHIPPSPWLVGVATADSLDSTDWKRVPSEQPSPIEDLFIENPIVSKLPNGNYMAVYDVNNYPNQADVAPKPANSIGYSVSRDGIRWHQGRALVVQTRPDSSWSADVRTPMGLVPEDDGSYTLLYAAKMVDKPFWAVGRVRVRLTEK
;
A
#
# COMPACT_ATOMS: atom_id res chain seq x y z
N MET A 1 3.11 25.50 -62.55
CA MET A 1 4.43 25.22 -61.99
C MET A 1 5.17 24.25 -62.87
N GLY A 2 6.23 24.75 -63.55
CA GLY A 2 6.94 24.01 -64.58
C GLY A 2 7.95 23.02 -64.01
N VAL A 3 8.35 22.07 -64.86
CA VAL A 3 9.30 20.99 -64.54
C VAL A 3 10.61 21.48 -63.94
N ALA A 4 11.01 22.71 -64.18
CA ALA A 4 12.23 23.36 -63.69
C ALA A 4 12.18 23.65 -62.16
N ASP A 5 11.00 23.85 -61.56
CA ASP A 5 10.87 24.12 -60.11
C ASP A 5 10.95 22.85 -59.31
N ARG A 6 10.57 21.70 -59.85
CA ARG A 6 10.69 20.40 -59.15
C ARG A 6 12.12 19.93 -58.97
N LEU A 7 13.00 20.27 -59.95
CA LEU A 7 14.43 19.90 -59.92
C LEU A 7 15.23 20.72 -58.85
N LYS A 8 14.84 21.97 -58.62
CA LYS A 8 15.49 22.79 -57.56
C LYS A 8 15.16 22.34 -56.13
N ILE A 9 13.94 21.85 -55.90
CA ILE A 9 13.50 21.36 -54.57
C ILE A 9 14.20 20.05 -54.23
N GLY A 10 14.43 19.15 -55.18
CA GLY A 10 15.15 17.89 -54.98
C GLY A 10 16.61 18.09 -54.53
N LYS A 11 17.36 19.00 -55.18
CA LYS A 11 18.74 19.29 -54.80
C LYS A 11 18.92 19.99 -53.46
N TYR A 12 17.89 20.70 -52.98
CA TYR A 12 17.90 21.33 -51.65
C TYR A 12 17.67 20.30 -50.51
N ARG A 13 16.82 19.29 -50.76
CA ARG A 13 16.60 18.21 -49.82
C ARG A 13 17.82 17.32 -49.61
N GLU A 14 18.53 16.97 -50.64
CA GLU A 14 19.75 16.16 -50.51
C GLU A 14 20.87 16.88 -49.74
N LYS A 15 21.01 18.20 -49.88
CA LYS A 15 22.01 18.98 -49.13
C LYS A 15 21.65 19.12 -47.63
N ILE A 16 20.39 19.15 -47.29
CA ILE A 16 19.94 19.22 -45.87
C ILE A 16 20.13 17.85 -45.19
N VAL A 17 19.82 16.75 -45.86
CA VAL A 17 20.02 15.41 -45.35
C VAL A 17 21.51 15.09 -45.14
N ALA A 18 22.37 15.46 -46.09
CA ALA A 18 23.82 15.25 -45.97
C ALA A 18 24.48 16.09 -44.85
N LYS A 19 23.95 17.28 -44.57
CA LYS A 19 24.43 18.13 -43.46
C LYS A 19 23.95 17.66 -42.08
N ALA A 20 22.75 17.12 -42.03
CA ALA A 20 22.21 16.50 -40.80
C ALA A 20 22.96 15.20 -40.44
N PHE A 21 23.34 14.39 -41.45
CA PHE A 21 24.08 13.15 -41.21
C PHE A 21 25.53 13.41 -40.74
N ARG A 22 26.19 14.49 -41.18
CA ARG A 22 27.53 14.86 -40.69
C ARG A 22 27.53 15.47 -39.30
N LEU A 23 26.45 16.08 -38.83
CA LEU A 23 26.31 16.56 -37.48
C LEU A 23 26.02 15.42 -36.46
N ILE A 24 25.36 14.37 -36.90
CA ILE A 24 25.08 13.19 -36.02
C ILE A 24 26.35 12.34 -35.82
N VAL A 25 27.26 12.26 -36.83
CA VAL A 25 28.52 11.51 -36.70
C VAL A 25 29.56 12.26 -35.84
N ALA A 26 29.53 13.61 -35.80
CA ALA A 26 30.45 14.39 -34.98
C ALA A 26 30.02 14.45 -33.49
N ALA A 27 28.75 14.22 -33.15
CA ALA A 27 28.25 14.13 -31.78
C ALA A 27 28.49 12.75 -31.16
N ALA A 28 28.77 11.70 -31.92
CA ALA A 28 28.98 10.34 -31.44
C ALA A 28 30.38 10.04 -30.90
N LEU A 29 31.34 10.97 -31.00
CA LEU A 29 32.74 10.78 -30.56
C LEU A 29 33.07 11.50 -29.24
N GLY A 30 32.10 12.15 -28.62
CA GLY A 30 32.25 12.84 -27.32
C GLY A 30 31.42 12.27 -26.17
N MET A 31 30.81 11.11 -26.32
CA MET A 31 30.10 10.44 -25.23
C MET A 31 31.14 9.72 -24.36
N SER A 32 31.62 10.39 -23.30
CA SER A 32 32.06 9.70 -22.08
C SER A 32 31.04 8.62 -21.79
N ALA A 33 31.49 7.38 -21.57
CA ALA A 33 30.67 6.25 -21.24
C ALA A 33 29.69 6.65 -20.11
N LEU A 34 28.43 6.84 -20.47
CA LEU A 34 27.36 6.82 -19.48
C LEU A 34 27.52 5.48 -18.73
N PRO A 35 27.48 5.47 -17.40
CA PRO A 35 27.47 4.20 -16.69
C PRO A 35 26.37 3.35 -17.36
N GLY A 36 26.77 2.15 -17.80
CA GLY A 36 25.85 1.21 -18.44
C GLY A 36 24.63 1.07 -17.52
N PRO A 37 23.43 0.76 -18.05
CA PRO A 37 22.23 0.63 -17.25
C PRO A 37 22.59 -0.27 -16.07
N ALA A 38 22.43 0.26 -14.86
CA ALA A 38 22.55 -0.54 -13.65
C ALA A 38 21.71 -1.78 -13.92
N ALA A 39 22.34 -2.96 -13.87
CA ALA A 39 21.67 -4.22 -14.16
C ALA A 39 20.34 -4.19 -13.43
N ALA A 40 19.22 -4.32 -14.17
CA ALA A 40 17.89 -4.22 -13.61
C ALA A 40 17.84 -5.11 -12.38
N GLN A 41 17.83 -4.51 -11.20
CA GLN A 41 17.76 -5.27 -9.96
C GLN A 41 16.49 -6.10 -10.06
N ASN A 42 16.62 -7.40 -9.87
CA ASN A 42 15.47 -8.28 -9.92
C ASN A 42 14.68 -8.10 -8.61
N TYR A 43 13.69 -7.23 -8.62
CA TYR A 43 12.79 -6.95 -7.49
C TYR A 43 11.71 -8.01 -7.31
N LYS A 44 11.61 -8.96 -8.23
CA LYS A 44 10.73 -10.11 -8.13
C LYS A 44 11.29 -11.13 -7.13
N LEU A 45 10.43 -12.07 -6.75
CA LEU A 45 10.81 -13.24 -5.98
C LEU A 45 12.08 -13.87 -6.54
N ASP A 46 13.00 -14.24 -5.65
CA ASP A 46 14.05 -15.18 -6.00
C ASP A 46 13.48 -16.59 -5.89
N PRO A 47 13.28 -17.33 -7.00
CA PRO A 47 12.72 -18.67 -6.96
C PRO A 47 13.59 -19.65 -6.16
N ARG A 48 14.88 -19.36 -5.94
CA ARG A 48 15.79 -20.16 -5.10
C ARG A 48 15.48 -20.00 -3.62
N ASP A 49 14.81 -18.91 -3.25
CA ASP A 49 14.48 -18.54 -1.88
C ASP A 49 12.99 -18.74 -1.55
N ALA A 50 12.30 -19.63 -2.27
CA ALA A 50 10.88 -19.92 -2.07
C ALA A 50 10.53 -20.41 -0.65
N ASN A 51 11.54 -20.81 0.13
CA ASN A 51 11.40 -21.33 1.49
C ASN A 51 12.18 -20.49 2.50
N PHE A 52 11.53 -19.49 3.08
CA PHE A 52 12.06 -18.81 4.25
C PHE A 52 11.74 -19.62 5.54
N SER A 53 12.59 -19.46 6.56
CA SER A 53 12.48 -20.22 7.83
C SER A 53 11.43 -19.62 8.78
N GLU A 54 11.16 -18.36 8.66
CA GLU A 54 10.27 -17.61 9.55
C GLU A 54 8.82 -18.12 9.41
N ARG A 55 8.18 -18.35 10.55
CA ARG A 55 6.78 -18.80 10.64
C ARG A 55 6.03 -17.95 11.63
N LEU A 56 4.90 -17.38 11.21
CA LEU A 56 3.92 -16.79 12.10
C LEU A 56 2.90 -17.85 12.52
N THR A 57 2.72 -17.98 13.84
CA THR A 57 1.74 -18.89 14.42
C THR A 57 0.85 -18.11 15.37
N VAL A 58 -0.47 -18.24 15.24
CA VAL A 58 -1.44 -17.66 16.18
C VAL A 58 -1.28 -18.34 17.54
N VAL A 59 -1.10 -17.54 18.60
CA VAL A 59 -0.95 -18.01 19.99
C VAL A 59 -2.09 -17.54 20.89
N ASP A 60 -2.78 -16.47 20.51
CA ASP A 60 -3.99 -15.97 21.14
C ASP A 60 -4.85 -15.23 20.14
N GLU A 61 -6.17 -15.28 20.31
CA GLU A 61 -7.12 -14.57 19.45
C GLU A 61 -8.35 -14.13 20.19
N SER A 62 -8.93 -13.02 19.79
CA SER A 62 -10.21 -12.54 20.33
C SER A 62 -11.36 -13.44 19.86
N THR A 63 -12.25 -13.84 20.78
CA THR A 63 -13.45 -14.62 20.47
C THR A 63 -14.55 -13.79 19.81
N ALA A 64 -14.43 -12.46 19.90
CA ALA A 64 -15.31 -11.47 19.29
C ALA A 64 -14.50 -10.31 18.73
N PRO A 65 -15.08 -9.46 17.85
CA PRO A 65 -14.41 -8.26 17.40
C PRO A 65 -13.98 -7.36 18.56
N VAL A 66 -12.79 -6.78 18.48
CA VAL A 66 -12.33 -5.77 19.44
C VAL A 66 -12.95 -4.40 19.16
N ILE A 67 -13.34 -4.13 17.90
CA ILE A 67 -14.21 -3.00 17.53
C ILE A 67 -15.29 -3.56 16.60
N GLY A 68 -16.49 -3.71 17.15
CA GLY A 68 -17.66 -4.25 16.44
C GLY A 68 -18.76 -3.21 16.25
N PRO A 69 -19.89 -3.58 15.62
CA PRO A 69 -20.98 -2.66 15.30
C PRO A 69 -21.69 -2.04 16.49
N ASP A 70 -21.55 -2.64 17.66
CA ASP A 70 -22.20 -2.17 18.89
C ASP A 70 -21.24 -1.32 19.76
N HIS A 71 -20.04 -0.99 19.25
CA HIS A 71 -19.05 -0.20 19.97
C HIS A 71 -19.49 1.25 20.14
N ALA A 72 -19.45 1.79 21.36
CA ALA A 72 -19.94 3.14 21.68
C ALA A 72 -19.21 4.26 20.92
N GLY A 73 -17.95 4.03 20.51
CA GLY A 73 -17.13 5.01 19.78
C GLY A 73 -17.40 5.12 18.29
N LEU A 74 -18.34 4.36 17.70
CA LEU A 74 -18.56 4.31 16.24
C LEU A 74 -19.00 5.64 15.61
N ALA A 75 -19.58 6.57 16.39
CA ALA A 75 -19.94 7.90 15.93
C ALA A 75 -20.77 7.93 14.63
N GLY A 76 -21.61 6.91 14.39
CA GLY A 76 -22.45 6.79 13.21
C GLY A 76 -21.84 5.96 12.05
N ASN A 77 -20.66 5.37 12.22
CA ASN A 77 -20.09 4.42 11.27
C ASN A 77 -21.05 3.21 11.10
N ARG A 78 -21.51 2.95 9.86
CA ARG A 78 -22.54 1.95 9.58
C ARG A 78 -22.01 0.72 8.86
N SER A 79 -20.85 0.84 8.22
CA SER A 79 -20.30 -0.22 7.37
C SER A 79 -19.00 -0.81 7.93
N GLY A 80 -18.43 -0.19 8.98
CA GLY A 80 -17.25 -0.70 9.66
C GLY A 80 -15.94 -0.08 9.19
N PHE A 81 -14.92 -0.90 9.11
CA PHE A 81 -13.53 -0.50 8.97
C PHE A 81 -12.87 -1.23 7.82
N GLU A 82 -12.08 -0.51 7.06
CA GLU A 82 -11.18 -1.09 6.07
C GLU A 82 -9.91 -0.24 6.01
N THR A 83 -8.80 -0.85 5.67
CA THR A 83 -7.44 -0.29 5.80
C THR A 83 -7.13 0.19 7.21
N GLY A 84 -5.90 0.09 7.62
CA GLY A 84 -5.50 0.56 8.94
C GLY A 84 -4.03 0.33 9.19
N VAL A 85 -3.49 1.08 10.14
CA VAL A 85 -2.13 0.89 10.62
C VAL A 85 -2.06 1.13 12.12
N THR A 86 -1.41 0.21 12.82
CA THR A 86 -1.26 0.26 14.28
C THR A 86 0.21 0.38 14.63
N VAL A 87 0.51 1.29 15.57
CA VAL A 87 1.81 1.40 16.23
C VAL A 87 1.63 1.44 17.73
N LYS A 88 2.67 1.10 18.49
CA LYS A 88 2.68 1.19 19.95
C LYS A 88 3.69 2.23 20.40
N VAL A 89 3.23 3.22 21.16
CA VAL A 89 4.05 4.33 21.66
C VAL A 89 3.82 4.45 23.16
N ASP A 90 4.90 4.39 23.95
CA ASP A 90 4.85 4.50 25.41
C ASP A 90 3.79 3.59 26.06
N GLY A 91 3.66 2.34 25.55
CA GLY A 91 2.73 1.35 26.05
C GLY A 91 1.28 1.50 25.56
N VAL A 92 0.98 2.50 24.74
CA VAL A 92 -0.35 2.74 24.16
C VAL A 92 -0.34 2.34 22.69
N TYR A 93 -1.35 1.58 22.27
CA TYR A 93 -1.61 1.29 20.87
C TYR A 93 -2.37 2.46 20.23
N HIS A 94 -1.92 2.86 19.05
CA HIS A 94 -2.53 3.87 18.22
C HIS A 94 -2.92 3.23 16.89
N LEU A 95 -4.20 3.11 16.64
CA LEU A 95 -4.76 2.61 15.39
C LEU A 95 -5.27 3.80 14.57
N PHE A 96 -4.70 4.00 13.40
CA PHE A 96 -5.25 4.87 12.37
C PHE A 96 -5.99 3.98 11.38
N VAL A 97 -7.27 4.24 11.15
CA VAL A 97 -8.13 3.31 10.42
C VAL A 97 -9.15 4.06 9.56
N GLY A 98 -9.44 3.49 8.39
CA GLY A 98 -10.54 3.95 7.54
C GLY A 98 -11.89 3.52 8.12
N GLU A 99 -12.77 4.51 8.40
CA GLU A 99 -14.15 4.33 8.84
C GLU A 99 -15.11 4.59 7.68
N MET A 100 -16.08 3.69 7.47
CA MET A 100 -17.07 3.74 6.40
C MET A 100 -18.43 4.18 6.93
N PHE A 101 -18.78 5.45 6.77
CA PHE A 101 -20.02 6.03 7.31
C PHE A 101 -21.24 5.84 6.42
N GLY A 102 -21.04 5.81 5.10
CA GLY A 102 -22.08 5.63 4.12
C GLY A 102 -22.18 4.19 3.60
N ARG A 103 -22.47 4.04 2.34
CA ARG A 103 -22.26 2.79 1.62
C ARG A 103 -20.76 2.53 1.57
N PRO A 104 -20.31 1.26 1.48
CA PRO A 104 -18.90 1.00 1.21
C PRO A 104 -18.41 1.92 0.10
N HIS A 105 -17.26 2.55 0.30
CA HIS A 105 -16.65 3.54 -0.59
C HIS A 105 -17.38 4.89 -0.71
N LEU A 106 -18.18 5.29 0.30
CA LEU A 106 -18.73 6.63 0.40
C LEU A 106 -18.61 7.17 1.83
N ASP A 107 -18.34 8.48 1.97
CA ASP A 107 -18.20 9.16 3.27
C ASP A 107 -17.19 8.45 4.18
N LEU A 108 -15.96 8.38 3.70
CA LEU A 108 -14.85 7.75 4.42
C LEU A 108 -14.17 8.75 5.34
N ARG A 109 -13.70 8.26 6.47
CA ARG A 109 -12.91 9.05 7.42
C ARG A 109 -11.73 8.25 7.90
N ILE A 110 -10.57 8.87 7.95
CA ILE A 110 -9.43 8.31 8.66
C ILE A 110 -9.53 8.75 10.10
N ALA A 111 -9.73 7.79 10.99
CA ALA A 111 -9.87 8.05 12.42
C ALA A 111 -8.67 7.52 13.20
N HIS A 112 -8.41 8.14 14.34
CA HIS A 112 -7.45 7.72 15.33
C HIS A 112 -8.17 7.09 16.52
N TRP A 113 -7.74 5.88 16.88
CA TRP A 113 -8.20 5.11 18.03
C TRP A 113 -7.03 4.75 18.92
N THR A 114 -7.26 4.63 20.21
CA THR A 114 -6.24 4.26 21.19
C THR A 114 -6.67 3.11 22.07
N SER A 115 -5.71 2.31 22.54
CA SER A 115 -5.91 1.23 23.47
C SER A 115 -4.66 0.98 24.32
N LYS A 116 -4.82 0.48 25.55
CA LYS A 116 -3.69 0.04 26.39
C LYS A 116 -3.36 -1.44 26.25
N ASP A 117 -4.27 -2.24 25.71
CA ASP A 117 -4.20 -3.71 25.65
C ASP A 117 -4.53 -4.30 24.27
N ALA A 118 -4.87 -3.44 23.29
CA ALA A 118 -5.35 -3.81 21.95
C ALA A 118 -6.70 -4.58 21.99
N ILE A 119 -7.44 -4.49 23.07
CA ILE A 119 -8.78 -5.11 23.26
C ILE A 119 -9.81 -4.03 23.47
N ASP A 120 -9.61 -3.19 24.48
CA ASP A 120 -10.51 -2.08 24.81
C ASP A 120 -10.05 -0.82 24.09
N TRP A 121 -10.82 -0.38 23.10
CA TRP A 121 -10.50 0.74 22.23
C TRP A 121 -11.32 1.98 22.54
N THR A 122 -10.70 3.11 22.43
CA THR A 122 -11.35 4.43 22.52
C THR A 122 -11.09 5.20 21.24
N ARG A 123 -12.16 5.68 20.61
CA ARG A 123 -12.05 6.60 19.48
C ARG A 123 -11.63 7.97 19.98
N ASP A 124 -10.52 8.49 19.45
CA ASP A 124 -10.02 9.81 19.82
C ASP A 124 -10.56 10.88 18.85
N THR A 125 -10.18 10.84 17.59
CA THR A 125 -10.52 11.92 16.65
C THR A 125 -10.61 11.43 15.19
N THR A 126 -11.14 12.28 14.33
CA THR A 126 -11.04 12.16 12.87
C THR A 126 -9.86 12.98 12.38
N ILE A 127 -8.96 12.37 11.61
CA ILE A 127 -7.76 13.00 11.04
C ILE A 127 -8.06 13.60 9.66
N VAL A 128 -8.65 12.78 8.77
CA VAL A 128 -9.00 13.18 7.39
C VAL A 128 -10.43 12.75 7.12
N SER A 129 -11.18 13.57 6.41
CA SER A 129 -12.53 13.24 5.92
C SER A 129 -12.58 13.36 4.40
N SER A 130 -13.18 12.39 3.75
CA SER A 130 -13.52 12.46 2.33
C SER A 130 -14.66 13.47 2.10
N ASP A 131 -14.70 13.99 0.90
CA ASP A 131 -15.88 14.67 0.38
C ASP A 131 -16.78 13.63 -0.31
N PRO A 132 -18.01 13.41 0.15
CA PRO A 132 -18.89 12.41 -0.44
C PRO A 132 -19.40 12.79 -1.85
N ALA A 133 -19.14 14.00 -2.31
CA ALA A 133 -19.51 14.46 -3.65
C ALA A 133 -18.56 13.84 -4.69
N ARG A 134 -18.95 12.68 -5.23
CA ARG A 134 -18.16 11.96 -6.24
C ARG A 134 -18.29 12.62 -7.61
N SER A 135 -17.15 12.92 -8.23
CA SER A 135 -17.06 13.43 -9.60
C SER A 135 -15.66 13.22 -10.16
N ALA A 136 -15.52 13.35 -11.48
CA ALA A 136 -14.21 13.26 -12.16
C ALA A 136 -13.21 14.34 -11.71
N THR A 137 -13.66 15.40 -11.07
CA THR A 137 -12.81 16.54 -10.64
C THR A 137 -12.62 16.59 -9.12
N ASN A 138 -13.31 15.73 -8.37
CA ASN A 138 -13.20 15.65 -6.92
C ASN A 138 -12.18 14.59 -6.52
N PHE A 139 -10.92 14.99 -6.34
CA PHE A 139 -9.82 14.11 -5.92
C PHE A 139 -9.78 13.87 -4.40
N ASN A 140 -10.82 14.20 -3.69
CA ASN A 140 -11.00 13.88 -2.27
C ASN A 140 -12.30 13.09 -2.04
N ALA A 141 -12.74 12.33 -3.03
CA ALA A 141 -13.97 11.55 -2.95
C ALA A 141 -13.84 10.36 -1.99
N GLU A 142 -12.66 9.77 -1.90
CA GLU A 142 -12.32 8.72 -0.93
C GLU A 142 -10.91 8.87 -0.41
N ASN A 143 -10.73 8.65 0.90
CA ASN A 143 -9.44 8.68 1.56
C ASN A 143 -9.25 7.41 2.41
N TRP A 144 -8.19 6.65 2.11
CA TRP A 144 -7.83 5.45 2.86
C TRP A 144 -6.45 5.59 3.49
N VAL A 145 -6.33 5.28 4.77
CA VAL A 145 -5.03 5.30 5.46
C VAL A 145 -4.14 4.19 4.93
N GLN A 146 -2.84 4.47 4.80
CA GLN A 146 -1.85 3.56 4.27
C GLN A 146 -0.73 3.25 5.28
N ALA A 147 -0.14 4.28 5.88
CA ALA A 147 0.94 4.11 6.82
C ALA A 147 1.01 5.25 7.83
N ILE A 148 1.53 4.96 9.02
CA ILE A 148 1.96 5.96 10.02
C ILE A 148 3.41 5.69 10.41
N ILE A 149 4.32 6.60 10.10
CA ILE A 149 5.76 6.43 10.24
C ILE A 149 6.35 7.58 11.05
N PHE A 150 7.10 7.25 12.10
CA PHE A 150 7.90 8.24 12.79
C PHE A 150 9.23 8.43 12.06
N ASP A 151 9.46 9.64 11.57
CA ASP A 151 10.74 9.99 10.96
C ASP A 151 11.73 10.43 12.02
N GLU A 152 12.76 9.65 12.23
CA GLU A 152 13.81 9.93 13.20
C GLU A 152 14.64 11.19 12.84
N LYS A 153 14.66 11.59 11.58
CA LYS A 153 15.37 12.78 11.11
C LYS A 153 14.64 14.07 11.46
N SER A 154 13.35 14.14 11.10
CA SER A 154 12.50 15.30 11.38
C SER A 154 11.90 15.28 12.79
N LYS A 155 11.98 14.12 13.50
CA LYS A 155 11.31 13.86 14.78
C LYS A 155 9.80 14.07 14.71
N ARG A 156 9.17 13.74 13.58
CA ARG A 156 7.73 13.89 13.37
C ARG A 156 7.09 12.62 12.86
N TRP A 157 5.83 12.43 13.21
CA TRP A 157 4.98 11.43 12.62
C TRP A 157 4.53 11.88 11.23
N ASN A 158 4.52 10.94 10.29
CA ASN A 158 4.06 11.09 8.93
C ASN A 158 2.95 10.07 8.68
N LEU A 159 1.76 10.54 8.38
CA LEU A 159 0.61 9.76 7.98
C LEU A 159 0.56 9.76 6.44
N PHE A 160 0.52 8.58 5.85
CA PHE A 160 0.31 8.42 4.41
C PHE A 160 -1.10 7.91 4.18
N TYR A 161 -1.76 8.46 3.19
CA TYR A 161 -3.09 8.04 2.78
C TYR A 161 -3.26 8.18 1.27
N VAL A 162 -4.07 7.32 0.67
CA VAL A 162 -4.49 7.50 -0.70
C VAL A 162 -5.71 8.40 -0.75
N SER A 163 -5.77 9.25 -1.75
CA SER A 163 -6.95 10.05 -2.08
C SER A 163 -7.36 9.78 -3.52
N TYR A 164 -8.62 9.42 -3.73
CA TYR A 164 -9.18 9.07 -5.03
C TYR A 164 -10.15 10.13 -5.53
N ARG A 165 -10.28 10.23 -6.84
CA ARG A 165 -11.43 10.88 -7.47
C ARG A 165 -12.59 9.91 -7.64
N GLY A 166 -13.79 10.45 -7.70
CA GLY A 166 -14.98 9.67 -8.05
C GLY A 166 -15.01 9.27 -9.52
N GLY A 167 -15.75 8.19 -9.84
CA GLY A 167 -16.02 7.81 -11.21
C GLY A 167 -16.89 8.82 -11.96
N SER A 168 -16.72 8.90 -13.27
CA SER A 168 -17.49 9.77 -14.18
C SER A 168 -18.17 8.93 -15.26
N PRO A 169 -19.51 8.80 -15.24
CA PRO A 169 -20.25 8.11 -16.31
C PRO A 169 -20.03 8.73 -17.69
N GLU A 170 -19.70 10.02 -17.76
CA GLU A 170 -19.37 10.71 -19.02
C GLU A 170 -18.09 10.16 -19.64
N HIS A 171 -17.19 9.63 -18.82
CA HIS A 171 -15.98 8.93 -19.26
C HIS A 171 -16.15 7.41 -19.33
N GLY A 172 -17.37 6.89 -19.16
CA GLY A 172 -17.63 5.44 -19.13
C GLY A 172 -17.23 4.76 -17.82
N GLU A 173 -17.00 5.53 -16.76
CA GLU A 173 -16.56 5.05 -15.46
C GLU A 173 -17.75 4.78 -14.52
N ALA A 174 -17.63 3.76 -13.68
CA ALA A 174 -18.65 3.44 -12.69
C ALA A 174 -18.55 4.39 -11.48
N LEU A 175 -19.70 4.91 -11.01
CA LEU A 175 -19.75 5.84 -9.88
C LEU A 175 -19.26 5.27 -8.55
N ASN A 176 -19.30 3.95 -8.41
CA ASN A 176 -18.92 3.26 -7.17
C ASN A 176 -17.48 2.71 -7.21
N MET A 177 -16.67 3.14 -8.14
CA MET A 177 -15.28 2.73 -8.29
C MET A 177 -14.35 3.93 -8.05
N ASP A 178 -13.16 3.63 -7.61
CA ASP A 178 -12.11 4.59 -7.29
C ASP A 178 -11.16 4.76 -8.47
N TYR A 179 -10.79 6.00 -8.76
CA TYR A 179 -9.97 6.32 -9.90
C TYR A 179 -8.84 7.27 -9.54
N GLU A 180 -7.71 7.08 -10.20
CA GLU A 180 -6.55 7.96 -10.16
C GLU A 180 -6.06 8.27 -8.74
N GLY A 181 -6.02 7.25 -7.89
CA GLY A 181 -5.51 7.37 -6.53
C GLY A 181 -4.10 7.95 -6.49
N ALA A 182 -3.90 8.91 -5.61
CA ALA A 182 -2.62 9.51 -5.35
C ALA A 182 -2.29 9.44 -3.86
N ILE A 183 -1.04 9.17 -3.53
CA ILE A 183 -0.59 9.09 -2.14
C ILE A 183 -0.27 10.48 -1.63
N HIS A 184 -0.98 10.88 -0.60
CA HIS A 184 -0.75 12.07 0.18
C HIS A 184 0.06 11.78 1.43
N ARG A 185 0.76 12.78 1.91
CA ARG A 185 1.46 12.76 3.20
C ARG A 185 0.90 13.87 4.09
N ALA A 186 0.49 13.51 5.30
CA ALA A 186 0.19 14.49 6.35
C ALA A 186 1.22 14.36 7.48
N VAL A 187 1.62 15.47 8.06
CA VAL A 187 2.68 15.56 9.06
C VAL A 187 2.10 16.03 10.39
N ALA A 188 2.47 15.36 11.48
CA ALA A 188 2.07 15.78 12.81
C ALA A 188 2.60 17.18 13.13
N ASP A 189 1.73 18.07 13.60
CA ASP A 189 2.08 19.47 13.92
C ASP A 189 3.08 19.55 15.08
N ARG A 190 3.06 18.56 15.99
CA ARG A 190 3.96 18.49 17.15
C ARG A 190 5.11 17.52 16.90
N PRO A 191 6.35 17.91 17.22
CA PRO A 191 7.48 17.00 17.17
C PRO A 191 7.47 15.98 18.32
N GLY A 192 8.30 14.94 18.21
CA GLY A 192 8.46 13.88 19.19
C GLY A 192 7.39 12.79 19.09
N LYS A 193 7.60 11.70 19.83
CA LYS A 193 6.69 10.54 19.82
C LYS A 193 5.28 10.90 20.26
N ALA A 194 5.12 11.78 21.25
CA ALA A 194 3.82 12.28 21.73
C ALA A 194 3.03 13.07 20.67
N GLY A 195 3.67 13.52 19.59
CA GLY A 195 3.02 14.16 18.44
C GLY A 195 1.98 13.30 17.75
N ILE A 196 2.00 11.97 17.96
CA ILE A 196 1.01 11.03 17.42
C ILE A 196 -0.44 11.34 17.84
N ASN A 197 -0.63 11.94 19.04
CA ASN A 197 -1.92 12.36 19.56
C ASN A 197 -2.34 13.75 19.07
N GLY A 198 -1.56 14.35 18.18
CA GLY A 198 -1.78 15.72 17.72
C GLY A 198 -2.57 15.77 16.41
N ARG A 199 -2.70 16.99 15.93
CA ARG A 199 -3.23 17.27 14.60
C ARG A 199 -2.19 16.88 13.56
N PHE A 200 -2.66 16.42 12.40
CA PHE A 200 -1.88 16.20 11.19
C PHE A 200 -2.28 17.22 10.13
N THR A 201 -1.30 17.82 9.49
CA THR A 201 -1.50 18.78 8.40
C THR A 201 -1.02 18.18 7.10
N ASP A 202 -1.88 18.20 6.07
CA ASP A 202 -1.54 17.69 4.74
C ASP A 202 -0.34 18.44 4.16
N ALA A 203 0.66 17.70 3.73
CA ALA A 203 1.89 18.19 3.11
C ALA A 203 1.93 17.94 1.59
N GLY A 204 0.83 17.46 1.03
CA GLY A 204 0.64 17.24 -0.40
C GLY A 204 0.97 15.85 -0.90
N VAL A 205 0.89 15.70 -2.20
CA VAL A 205 1.07 14.43 -2.92
C VAL A 205 2.54 14.04 -2.98
N VAL A 206 2.83 12.80 -2.65
CA VAL A 206 4.20 12.22 -2.69
C VAL A 206 4.37 11.19 -3.81
N MET A 207 3.29 10.52 -4.21
CA MET A 207 3.29 9.59 -5.33
C MET A 207 1.93 9.62 -6.03
N LYS A 208 1.93 9.61 -7.35
CA LYS A 208 0.72 9.65 -8.18
C LYS A 208 0.83 8.64 -9.33
N PRO A 209 -0.28 8.37 -10.03
CA PRO A 209 -0.28 7.48 -11.19
C PRO A 209 0.80 7.82 -12.20
N ASP A 210 1.41 6.79 -12.77
CA ASP A 210 2.38 6.92 -13.85
C ASP A 210 1.77 6.41 -15.15
N ILE A 211 1.70 7.28 -16.14
CA ILE A 211 1.17 6.94 -17.48
C ILE A 211 1.94 5.83 -18.19
N HIS A 212 3.17 5.55 -17.75
CA HIS A 212 4.01 4.49 -18.30
C HIS A 212 3.83 3.14 -17.60
N SER A 213 3.14 3.11 -16.46
CA SER A 213 2.91 1.89 -15.65
C SER A 213 1.60 1.19 -15.98
N THR A 214 1.05 1.36 -17.16
CA THR A 214 -0.34 1.05 -17.51
C THR A 214 -0.73 -0.43 -17.48
N ARG A 215 0.20 -1.36 -17.32
CA ARG A 215 -0.14 -2.79 -17.39
C ARG A 215 -0.83 -3.31 -16.15
N TRP A 216 -0.40 -2.86 -14.99
CA TRP A 216 -0.98 -3.27 -13.71
C TRP A 216 -1.35 -2.08 -12.83
N GLU A 217 -0.60 -0.98 -12.88
CA GLU A 217 -1.05 0.29 -12.32
C GLU A 217 -2.05 0.91 -13.31
N GLY A 218 -3.31 0.65 -13.14
CA GLY A 218 -4.30 1.08 -14.11
C GLY A 218 -5.12 2.26 -13.63
N GLN A 219 -6.40 2.19 -13.89
CA GLN A 219 -7.36 3.27 -13.60
C GLN A 219 -7.49 3.58 -12.11
N GLN A 220 -7.21 2.63 -11.23
CA GLN A 220 -7.19 2.87 -9.78
C GLN A 220 -6.11 3.88 -9.40
N GLY A 221 -4.99 3.92 -10.10
CA GLY A 221 -3.87 4.78 -9.74
C GLY A 221 -2.95 4.12 -8.71
N VAL A 222 -2.40 4.88 -7.77
CA VAL A 222 -1.51 4.36 -6.72
C VAL A 222 -2.27 4.21 -5.43
N ASP A 223 -2.11 3.05 -4.80
CA ASP A 223 -2.71 2.66 -3.52
C ASP A 223 -1.73 1.84 -2.68
N SER A 224 -2.15 1.35 -1.53
CA SER A 224 -1.46 0.37 -0.69
C SER A 224 0.00 0.74 -0.38
N PHE A 225 0.24 2.02 -0.13
CA PHE A 225 1.58 2.59 0.02
C PHE A 225 2.13 2.42 1.44
N PHE A 226 3.19 1.65 1.60
CA PHE A 226 3.84 1.47 2.90
C PHE A 226 5.36 1.71 2.81
N PRO A 227 5.86 2.86 3.30
CA PRO A 227 7.29 3.20 3.28
C PRO A 227 8.03 2.62 4.49
N TYR A 228 9.25 2.14 4.30
CA TYR A 228 10.15 1.66 5.35
C TYR A 228 11.62 1.91 4.97
N PRO A 229 12.53 2.07 5.96
CA PRO A 229 13.93 2.34 5.68
C PRO A 229 14.69 1.07 5.30
N VAL A 230 15.55 1.18 4.26
CA VAL A 230 16.47 0.13 3.84
C VAL A 230 17.84 0.77 3.57
N GLY A 231 18.80 0.52 4.46
CA GLY A 231 20.08 1.21 4.41
C GLY A 231 19.93 2.73 4.60
N ASP A 232 20.39 3.49 3.64
CA ASP A 232 20.31 4.96 3.58
C ASP A 232 19.12 5.47 2.73
N LYS A 233 18.30 4.55 2.20
CA LYS A 233 17.16 4.84 1.36
C LYS A 233 15.84 4.53 2.06
N TRP A 234 14.78 5.08 1.51
CA TRP A 234 13.43 4.66 1.77
C TRP A 234 12.94 3.76 0.62
N VAL A 235 12.33 2.66 0.97
CA VAL A 235 11.64 1.75 0.06
C VAL A 235 10.17 1.80 0.41
N ALA A 236 9.29 1.76 -0.57
CA ALA A 236 7.85 1.59 -0.36
C ALA A 236 7.33 0.43 -1.19
N LEU A 237 6.49 -0.38 -0.59
CA LEU A 237 5.55 -1.21 -1.33
C LEU A 237 4.37 -0.33 -1.71
N HIS A 238 3.86 -0.48 -2.92
CA HIS A 238 2.68 0.24 -3.39
C HIS A 238 1.81 -0.66 -4.26
N GLY A 239 0.50 -0.52 -4.15
CA GLY A 239 -0.46 -1.33 -4.87
C GLY A 239 -1.17 -0.58 -5.99
N SER A 240 -1.85 -1.33 -6.83
CA SER A 240 -2.75 -0.80 -7.84
C SER A 240 -3.67 -1.88 -8.43
N HIS A 241 -4.70 -1.41 -9.14
CA HIS A 241 -5.66 -2.24 -9.84
C HIS A 241 -6.09 -1.56 -11.15
N ASN A 242 -6.27 -2.34 -12.21
CA ASN A 242 -6.58 -1.78 -13.53
C ASN A 242 -8.09 -1.65 -13.83
N HIS A 243 -8.99 -2.10 -12.97
CA HIS A 243 -10.44 -2.15 -13.21
C HIS A 243 -10.90 -2.90 -14.47
N ILE A 244 -9.99 -3.38 -15.30
CA ILE A 244 -10.30 -4.16 -16.51
C ILE A 244 -10.22 -5.65 -16.18
N PRO A 245 -11.34 -6.37 -16.04
CA PRO A 245 -11.29 -7.81 -15.76
C PRO A 245 -10.52 -8.59 -16.83
N PRO A 246 -9.72 -9.59 -16.47
CA PRO A 246 -9.51 -10.16 -15.14
C PRO A 246 -8.30 -9.57 -14.39
N SER A 247 -8.17 -8.26 -14.31
CA SER A 247 -7.01 -7.63 -13.66
C SER A 247 -7.04 -7.89 -12.13
N PRO A 248 -6.00 -8.48 -11.54
CA PRO A 248 -5.85 -8.58 -10.10
C PRO A 248 -5.33 -7.28 -9.48
N TRP A 249 -5.49 -7.14 -8.16
CA TRP A 249 -4.69 -6.22 -7.37
C TRP A 249 -3.26 -6.74 -7.26
N LEU A 250 -2.30 -5.86 -7.40
CA LEU A 250 -0.88 -6.20 -7.38
C LEU A 250 -0.07 -5.14 -6.63
N VAL A 251 1.08 -5.54 -6.11
CA VAL A 251 1.99 -4.67 -5.36
C VAL A 251 3.35 -4.59 -6.05
N GLY A 252 3.84 -3.39 -6.23
CA GLY A 252 5.17 -3.07 -6.75
C GLY A 252 6.06 -2.40 -5.71
N VAL A 253 7.24 -1.99 -6.13
CA VAL A 253 8.26 -1.35 -5.29
C VAL A 253 8.56 0.05 -5.81
N ALA A 254 8.69 1.00 -4.90
CA ALA A 254 9.22 2.34 -5.18
C ALA A 254 10.33 2.69 -4.18
N THR A 255 11.20 3.64 -4.56
CA THR A 255 12.31 4.11 -3.71
C THR A 255 12.38 5.62 -3.67
N ALA A 256 12.91 6.16 -2.57
CA ALA A 256 13.19 7.58 -2.40
C ALA A 256 14.42 7.80 -1.51
N ASP A 257 15.03 8.99 -1.59
CA ASP A 257 16.17 9.36 -0.75
C ASP A 257 15.75 9.83 0.66
N SER A 258 14.49 10.24 0.80
CA SER A 258 13.93 10.66 2.09
C SER A 258 12.42 10.36 2.16
N LEU A 259 11.92 10.26 3.39
CA LEU A 259 10.49 9.98 3.63
C LEU A 259 9.59 11.13 3.13
N ASP A 260 10.09 12.35 3.11
CA ASP A 260 9.40 13.55 2.64
C ASP A 260 9.56 13.83 1.14
N SER A 261 10.17 12.90 0.38
CA SER A 261 10.29 13.00 -1.07
C SER A 261 8.91 13.09 -1.73
N THR A 262 8.79 13.97 -2.70
CA THR A 262 7.63 14.07 -3.59
C THR A 262 7.84 13.34 -4.92
N ASP A 263 8.92 12.59 -5.02
CA ASP A 263 9.37 11.91 -6.25
C ASP A 263 9.85 10.49 -5.92
N TRP A 264 8.90 9.64 -5.55
CA TRP A 264 9.13 8.21 -5.36
C TRP A 264 9.30 7.53 -6.72
N LYS A 265 10.42 6.87 -6.92
CA LYS A 265 10.78 6.20 -8.17
C LYS A 265 10.34 4.75 -8.15
N ARG A 266 9.48 4.36 -9.06
CA ARG A 266 9.11 2.96 -9.30
C ARG A 266 10.31 2.13 -9.71
N VAL A 267 10.34 0.88 -9.32
CA VAL A 267 11.47 0.00 -9.56
C VAL A 267 10.98 -1.31 -10.19
N PRO A 268 11.54 -1.72 -11.31
CA PRO A 268 12.43 -0.96 -12.19
C PRO A 268 11.69 0.21 -12.85
N SER A 269 12.36 1.34 -13.01
CA SER A 269 11.75 2.56 -13.54
C SER A 269 11.28 2.45 -15.00
N GLU A 270 11.94 1.61 -15.78
CA GLU A 270 11.68 1.44 -17.22
C GLU A 270 10.51 0.48 -17.50
N GLN A 271 10.32 -0.50 -16.62
CA GLN A 271 9.24 -1.48 -16.70
C GLN A 271 8.76 -1.83 -15.30
N PRO A 272 8.00 -0.94 -14.66
CA PRO A 272 7.44 -1.22 -13.35
C PRO A 272 6.65 -2.53 -13.37
N SER A 273 6.87 -3.38 -12.40
CA SER A 273 6.23 -4.69 -12.35
C SER A 273 5.89 -5.06 -10.91
N PRO A 274 4.82 -5.83 -10.71
CA PRO A 274 4.46 -6.31 -9.38
C PRO A 274 5.53 -7.27 -8.83
N ILE A 275 5.52 -7.43 -7.50
CA ILE A 275 6.39 -8.40 -6.82
C ILE A 275 5.98 -9.82 -7.22
N GLU A 276 4.71 -10.17 -7.02
CA GLU A 276 4.09 -11.43 -7.41
C GLU A 276 2.56 -11.29 -7.53
N ASP A 277 1.91 -12.25 -8.16
CA ASP A 277 0.47 -12.21 -8.43
C ASP A 277 -0.40 -12.47 -7.18
N LEU A 278 0.20 -12.82 -6.04
CA LEU A 278 -0.51 -13.16 -4.80
C LEU A 278 -0.30 -12.12 -3.68
N PHE A 279 0.62 -11.21 -3.86
CA PHE A 279 0.91 -10.12 -2.93
C PHE A 279 0.10 -8.90 -3.37
N ILE A 280 -1.15 -8.83 -2.95
CA ILE A 280 -2.13 -8.05 -3.68
C ILE A 280 -2.39 -6.65 -3.11
N GLU A 281 -2.52 -6.49 -1.77
CA GLU A 281 -3.05 -5.23 -1.22
C GLU A 281 -2.61 -5.01 0.23
N ASN A 282 -2.60 -3.76 0.67
CA ASN A 282 -2.41 -3.32 2.05
C ASN A 282 -1.16 -3.91 2.77
N PRO A 283 0.03 -3.87 2.14
CA PRO A 283 1.22 -4.38 2.78
C PRO A 283 1.62 -3.53 3.97
N ILE A 284 1.97 -4.17 5.08
CA ILE A 284 2.56 -3.54 6.27
C ILE A 284 3.90 -4.21 6.51
N VAL A 285 4.97 -3.44 6.49
CA VAL A 285 6.33 -3.96 6.64
C VAL A 285 6.87 -3.69 8.04
N SER A 286 7.41 -4.72 8.67
CA SER A 286 8.09 -4.65 9.96
C SER A 286 9.51 -5.19 9.84
N LYS A 287 10.48 -4.52 10.45
CA LYS A 287 11.84 -5.05 10.57
C LYS A 287 11.89 -6.03 11.74
N LEU A 288 12.37 -7.23 11.47
CA LEU A 288 12.48 -8.30 12.46
C LEU A 288 13.77 -8.15 13.30
N PRO A 289 13.84 -8.78 14.50
CA PRO A 289 15.04 -8.75 15.34
C PRO A 289 16.29 -9.35 14.67
N ASN A 290 16.11 -10.32 13.76
CA ASN A 290 17.21 -10.93 12.99
C ASN A 290 17.72 -10.03 11.84
N GLY A 291 17.13 -8.85 11.67
CA GLY A 291 17.49 -7.87 10.62
C GLY A 291 16.72 -8.04 9.30
N ASN A 292 16.01 -9.13 9.11
CA ASN A 292 15.12 -9.35 7.96
C ASN A 292 13.90 -8.40 8.02
N TYR A 293 13.18 -8.32 6.93
CA TYR A 293 11.92 -7.58 6.84
C TYR A 293 10.78 -8.58 6.67
N MET A 294 9.66 -8.36 7.33
CA MET A 294 8.44 -9.12 7.17
C MET A 294 7.33 -8.19 6.70
N ALA A 295 6.62 -8.59 5.65
CA ALA A 295 5.40 -7.96 5.21
C ALA A 295 4.20 -8.84 5.60
N VAL A 296 3.13 -8.23 6.10
CA VAL A 296 1.79 -8.81 6.17
C VAL A 296 0.90 -8.05 5.20
N TYR A 297 -0.02 -8.73 4.51
CA TYR A 297 -0.80 -8.12 3.42
C TYR A 297 -2.06 -8.92 3.11
N ASP A 298 -2.96 -8.36 2.32
CA ASP A 298 -4.10 -9.08 1.77
C ASP A 298 -3.68 -10.06 0.70
N VAL A 299 -4.29 -11.25 0.70
CA VAL A 299 -4.02 -12.28 -0.28
C VAL A 299 -5.27 -13.09 -0.60
N ASN A 300 -5.40 -13.47 -1.88
CA ASN A 300 -6.42 -14.39 -2.36
C ASN A 300 -5.78 -15.71 -2.82
N ASN A 301 -6.41 -16.84 -2.45
CA ASN A 301 -6.13 -18.15 -3.05
C ASN A 301 -4.67 -18.60 -3.03
N TYR A 302 -3.99 -18.51 -1.90
CA TYR A 302 -2.64 -19.08 -1.78
C TYR A 302 -2.60 -20.56 -2.15
N PRO A 303 -1.66 -21.00 -3.01
CA PRO A 303 -1.53 -22.40 -3.40
C PRO A 303 -1.28 -23.34 -2.22
N ASN A 304 -0.57 -22.86 -1.20
CA ASN A 304 -0.24 -23.64 0.01
C ASN A 304 -1.35 -23.63 1.07
N GLN A 305 -2.51 -23.06 0.79
CA GLN A 305 -3.72 -23.18 1.62
C GLN A 305 -4.49 -24.50 1.37
N ALA A 306 -3.97 -25.38 0.51
CA ALA A 306 -4.67 -26.64 0.18
C ALA A 306 -5.07 -27.46 1.40
N ASP A 307 -4.31 -27.36 2.48
CA ASP A 307 -4.49 -28.11 3.72
C ASP A 307 -5.34 -27.39 4.78
N VAL A 308 -5.81 -26.18 4.49
CA VAL A 308 -6.66 -25.40 5.41
C VAL A 308 -8.11 -25.46 4.95
N ALA A 309 -8.98 -26.05 5.76
CA ALA A 309 -10.41 -26.14 5.50
C ALA A 309 -11.24 -25.49 6.64
N PRO A 310 -12.29 -24.67 6.33
CA PRO A 310 -12.62 -24.17 5.00
C PRO A 310 -11.60 -23.14 4.50
N LYS A 311 -11.34 -23.11 3.20
CA LYS A 311 -10.50 -22.08 2.60
C LYS A 311 -11.21 -20.73 2.71
N PRO A 312 -10.63 -19.73 3.41
CA PRO A 312 -11.20 -18.40 3.39
C PRO A 312 -11.09 -17.84 1.96
N ALA A 313 -12.09 -17.10 1.53
CA ALA A 313 -12.07 -16.44 0.21
C ALA A 313 -10.93 -15.42 0.14
N ASN A 314 -10.70 -14.71 1.24
CA ASN A 314 -9.58 -13.81 1.47
C ASN A 314 -8.81 -14.26 2.72
N SER A 315 -7.54 -13.88 2.81
CA SER A 315 -6.67 -14.26 3.91
C SER A 315 -5.63 -13.17 4.15
N ILE A 316 -4.99 -13.23 5.30
CA ILE A 316 -3.77 -12.49 5.55
C ILE A 316 -2.60 -13.33 5.05
N GLY A 317 -1.81 -12.74 4.16
CA GLY A 317 -0.54 -13.28 3.74
C GLY A 317 0.61 -12.72 4.56
N TYR A 318 1.74 -13.41 4.56
CA TYR A 318 3.00 -12.87 5.04
C TYR A 318 4.16 -13.37 4.21
N SER A 319 5.14 -12.52 4.03
CA SER A 319 6.38 -12.82 3.33
C SER A 319 7.57 -12.22 4.06
N VAL A 320 8.76 -12.70 3.75
CA VAL A 320 10.01 -12.23 4.32
C VAL A 320 10.95 -11.76 3.23
N SER A 321 11.71 -10.71 3.51
CA SER A 321 12.80 -10.22 2.69
C SER A 321 14.07 -10.05 3.53
N ARG A 322 15.21 -10.49 3.01
CA ARG A 322 16.51 -10.31 3.67
C ARG A 322 17.09 -8.93 3.46
N ASP A 323 16.77 -8.32 2.34
CA ASP A 323 17.32 -7.02 1.93
C ASP A 323 16.27 -5.89 1.92
N GLY A 324 14.99 -6.20 2.20
CA GLY A 324 13.89 -5.25 2.17
C GLY A 324 13.43 -4.87 0.76
N ILE A 325 13.94 -5.54 -0.29
CA ILE A 325 13.67 -5.21 -1.69
C ILE A 325 13.13 -6.43 -2.42
N ARG A 326 13.80 -7.58 -2.27
CA ARG A 326 13.39 -8.85 -2.87
C ARG A 326 12.65 -9.68 -1.82
N TRP A 327 11.44 -10.09 -2.16
CA TRP A 327 10.55 -10.80 -1.26
C TRP A 327 10.46 -12.29 -1.63
N HIS A 328 10.38 -13.15 -0.64
CA HIS A 328 10.07 -14.56 -0.84
C HIS A 328 8.63 -14.76 -1.26
N GLN A 329 8.32 -15.90 -1.85
CA GLN A 329 6.94 -16.32 -2.03
C GLN A 329 6.24 -16.39 -0.66
N GLY A 330 5.09 -15.73 -0.57
CA GLY A 330 4.38 -15.59 0.70
C GLY A 330 3.69 -16.86 1.18
N ARG A 331 3.17 -16.77 2.40
CA ARG A 331 2.40 -17.80 3.09
C ARG A 331 1.12 -17.22 3.64
N ALA A 332 0.08 -18.05 3.76
CA ALA A 332 -1.12 -17.66 4.48
C ALA A 332 -0.91 -17.74 5.99
N LEU A 333 -1.42 -16.73 6.71
CA LEU A 333 -1.64 -16.76 8.14
C LEU A 333 -3.10 -17.11 8.41
N VAL A 334 -3.33 -18.25 9.02
CA VAL A 334 -4.68 -18.68 9.43
C VAL A 334 -5.02 -17.99 10.74
N VAL A 335 -6.01 -17.11 10.70
CA VAL A 335 -6.63 -16.49 11.88
C VAL A 335 -7.97 -17.16 12.18
N GLN A 336 -8.58 -16.87 13.33
CA GLN A 336 -9.82 -17.51 13.78
C GLN A 336 -9.69 -19.03 13.89
N THR A 337 -8.66 -19.46 14.60
CA THR A 337 -8.29 -20.88 14.73
C THR A 337 -9.20 -21.63 15.73
N ARG A 338 -9.96 -20.92 16.56
CA ARG A 338 -10.87 -21.48 17.54
C ARG A 338 -12.32 -21.45 17.07
N PRO A 339 -13.14 -22.46 17.37
CA PRO A 339 -14.56 -22.50 16.97
C PRO A 339 -15.38 -21.31 17.47
N ASP A 340 -15.06 -20.80 18.68
CA ASP A 340 -15.75 -19.66 19.31
C ASP A 340 -15.33 -18.31 18.74
N SER A 341 -14.29 -18.24 17.91
CA SER A 341 -13.85 -17.02 17.20
C SER A 341 -14.38 -16.92 15.76
N SER A 342 -15.18 -17.85 15.29
CA SER A 342 -15.72 -17.88 13.93
C SER A 342 -16.88 -16.88 13.70
N TRP A 343 -16.69 -15.64 14.14
CA TRP A 343 -17.65 -14.54 13.99
C TRP A 343 -17.58 -13.86 12.62
N SER A 344 -16.56 -14.14 11.83
CA SER A 344 -16.27 -13.48 10.56
C SER A 344 -16.56 -14.41 9.38
N ALA A 345 -17.24 -13.88 8.38
CA ALA A 345 -17.45 -14.56 7.08
C ALA A 345 -16.22 -14.45 6.18
N ASP A 346 -15.40 -13.41 6.37
CA ASP A 346 -14.25 -13.09 5.52
C ASP A 346 -13.23 -12.30 6.34
N VAL A 347 -11.95 -12.63 6.18
CA VAL A 347 -10.83 -11.97 6.87
C VAL A 347 -9.94 -11.34 5.83
N ARG A 348 -9.68 -10.04 5.97
CA ARG A 348 -8.75 -9.32 5.09
C ARG A 348 -8.11 -8.15 5.82
N THR A 349 -7.29 -7.41 5.13
CA THR A 349 -6.69 -6.13 5.52
C THR A 349 -6.02 -6.18 6.88
N PRO A 350 -4.75 -6.59 6.94
CA PRO A 350 -3.96 -6.43 8.16
C PRO A 350 -3.84 -4.95 8.50
N MET A 351 -3.92 -4.63 9.80
CA MET A 351 -3.86 -3.27 10.32
C MET A 351 -2.68 -3.07 11.29
N GLY A 352 -1.64 -3.87 11.16
CA GLY A 352 -0.42 -3.75 11.96
C GLY A 352 0.15 -5.11 12.35
N LEU A 353 1.46 -5.14 12.52
CA LEU A 353 2.20 -6.23 13.16
C LEU A 353 3.07 -5.60 14.24
N VAL A 354 2.49 -5.41 15.43
CA VAL A 354 3.07 -4.63 16.52
C VAL A 354 3.88 -5.55 17.43
N PRO A 355 5.20 -5.32 17.60
CA PRO A 355 6.01 -6.12 18.51
C PRO A 355 5.62 -5.92 19.96
N GLU A 356 5.66 -7.00 20.74
CA GLU A 356 5.35 -7.03 22.17
C GLU A 356 6.60 -7.37 23.01
N ASP A 357 6.56 -7.00 24.29
CA ASP A 357 7.69 -7.19 25.21
C ASP A 357 8.05 -8.67 25.44
N ASP A 358 7.11 -9.59 25.22
CA ASP A 358 7.31 -11.04 25.34
C ASP A 358 7.81 -11.72 24.06
N GLY A 359 8.17 -10.94 23.05
CA GLY A 359 8.67 -11.41 21.75
C GLY A 359 7.56 -11.93 20.81
N SER A 360 6.30 -11.79 21.17
CA SER A 360 5.17 -11.99 20.26
C SER A 360 4.84 -10.69 19.51
N TYR A 361 3.84 -10.77 18.63
CA TYR A 361 3.31 -9.60 17.91
C TYR A 361 1.80 -9.57 18.06
N THR A 362 1.25 -8.37 18.21
CA THR A 362 -0.19 -8.12 18.06
C THR A 362 -0.48 -7.74 16.61
N LEU A 363 -1.41 -8.46 15.98
CA LEU A 363 -1.90 -8.17 14.64
C LEU A 363 -3.39 -7.86 14.72
N LEU A 364 -3.77 -6.68 14.25
CA LEU A 364 -5.15 -6.30 14.01
C LEU A 364 -5.50 -6.53 12.54
N TYR A 365 -6.77 -6.82 12.26
CA TYR A 365 -7.25 -7.07 10.90
C TYR A 365 -8.71 -6.68 10.74
N ALA A 366 -9.13 -6.34 9.53
CA ALA A 366 -10.54 -6.18 9.19
C ALA A 366 -11.18 -7.53 8.89
N ALA A 367 -12.43 -7.69 9.30
CA ALA A 367 -13.19 -8.88 8.99
C ALA A 367 -14.67 -8.59 8.83
N LYS A 368 -15.26 -9.10 7.73
CA LYS A 368 -16.69 -8.99 7.47
C LYS A 368 -17.45 -9.93 8.40
N MET A 369 -18.41 -9.42 9.13
CA MET A 369 -19.21 -10.22 10.05
C MET A 369 -20.15 -11.19 9.32
N VAL A 370 -20.42 -12.32 9.93
CA VAL A 370 -21.29 -13.37 9.36
C VAL A 370 -22.74 -12.89 9.26
N ASP A 371 -23.23 -12.21 10.27
CA ASP A 371 -24.64 -11.87 10.50
C ASP A 371 -24.98 -10.39 10.26
N LYS A 372 -23.99 -9.57 10.00
CA LYS A 372 -24.16 -8.11 9.80
C LYS A 372 -23.34 -7.62 8.61
N PRO A 373 -23.84 -6.66 7.81
CA PRO A 373 -23.08 -6.04 6.72
C PRO A 373 -22.07 -5.02 7.28
N PHE A 374 -21.20 -5.47 8.18
CA PHE A 374 -20.26 -4.65 8.90
C PHE A 374 -18.86 -5.30 8.89
N TRP A 375 -17.85 -4.51 8.59
CA TRP A 375 -16.45 -4.90 8.69
C TRP A 375 -15.94 -4.52 10.07
N ALA A 376 -15.70 -5.49 10.90
CA ALA A 376 -15.23 -5.30 12.27
C ALA A 376 -13.71 -5.40 12.35
N VAL A 377 -13.13 -4.91 13.44
CA VAL A 377 -11.71 -5.10 13.74
C VAL A 377 -11.54 -6.32 14.63
N GLY A 378 -10.74 -7.27 14.15
CA GLY A 378 -10.30 -8.44 14.91
C GLY A 378 -8.88 -8.28 15.43
N ARG A 379 -8.50 -9.12 16.40
CA ARG A 379 -7.17 -9.15 16.98
C ARG A 379 -6.69 -10.58 17.14
N VAL A 380 -5.43 -10.81 16.75
CA VAL A 380 -4.68 -12.01 17.11
C VAL A 380 -3.32 -11.64 17.68
N ARG A 381 -2.79 -12.49 18.54
CA ARG A 381 -1.36 -12.50 18.87
C ARG A 381 -0.69 -13.62 18.11
N VAL A 382 0.42 -13.29 17.52
CA VAL A 382 1.22 -14.25 16.74
C VAL A 382 2.63 -14.33 17.31
N ARG A 383 3.23 -15.50 17.19
CA ARG A 383 4.62 -15.70 17.52
C ARG A 383 5.42 -16.00 16.27
N LEU A 384 6.54 -15.33 16.13
CA LEU A 384 7.52 -15.61 15.11
C LEU A 384 8.41 -16.78 15.61
N THR A 385 8.55 -17.82 14.80
CA THR A 385 9.49 -18.93 15.02
C THR A 385 10.34 -19.11 13.78
N GLU A 386 11.57 -19.52 13.96
CA GLU A 386 12.47 -19.97 12.88
C GLU A 386 12.53 -21.50 12.90
N LYS A 387 12.27 -22.14 11.74
CA LYS A 387 12.29 -23.61 11.60
C LYS A 387 13.39 -24.06 10.64
#